data_61f53136493873c36bbfd06c8abcfa95
#
_entry.id   61f53136493873c36bbfd06c8abcfa95
#
_cell.length_a   1.000
_cell.length_b   1.000
_cell.length_c   1.000
_cell.angle_alpha   90.00
_cell.angle_beta   90.00
_cell.angle_gamma   90.00
#
_symmetry.space_group_name_H-M   'P 1'
#
loop_
_entity.id
_entity.type
_entity.pdbx_description
1 polymer ?
#
loop_
_entity_poly.entity_id
_entity_poly.type
_entity_poly.pdbx_seq_one_letter_code
_entity_poly.pdbx_strand_id
1 'polypeptide(L)'
;SAASDVYKRQDVYVTLSVEKDRQKIEVTIPAKGHVIRSEQVSNDMYVSIDLVEEVIERQLRKYRTKISAKKYAPAIFQDDFVEADDAEDEEIKIVRTKRFGMKPMYPEDACIQMELSGHDFFVFRNAENDEVNVVYKRKGHTYGLIEPEC
;
A
#
# COMPACT_ATOMS: atom_id res chain seq x y z
N SER A 1 17.82 -21.61 13.74
CA SER A 1 16.61 -21.37 14.54
C SER A 1 15.39 -21.31 13.62
N ALA A 2 14.25 -21.75 14.12
CA ALA A 2 13.00 -21.81 13.34
C ALA A 2 12.58 -20.44 12.78
N ALA A 3 12.96 -19.35 13.40
CA ALA A 3 12.70 -18.00 12.94
C ALA A 3 13.53 -17.65 11.69
N SER A 4 14.73 -18.16 11.61
CA SER A 4 15.61 -17.95 10.44
C SER A 4 15.11 -18.69 9.20
N ASP A 5 14.47 -19.82 9.38
CA ASP A 5 13.97 -20.63 8.25
C ASP A 5 12.65 -20.08 7.67
N VAL A 6 11.88 -19.39 8.48
CA VAL A 6 10.64 -18.72 8.02
C VAL A 6 10.97 -17.53 7.12
N TYR A 7 12.04 -16.81 7.40
CA TYR A 7 12.49 -15.68 6.57
C TYR A 7 13.17 -16.10 5.27
N LYS A 8 13.72 -17.27 5.20
CA LYS A 8 14.40 -17.79 3.99
C LYS A 8 13.44 -18.17 2.86
N ARG A 9 12.15 -18.23 3.12
CA ARG A 9 11.14 -18.61 2.14
C ARG A 9 10.32 -17.45 1.60
N GLN A 10 10.63 -16.21 1.98
CA GLN A 10 9.97 -15.04 1.45
C GLN A 10 10.79 -14.47 0.31
N ASP A 11 10.20 -14.48 -0.88
CA ASP A 11 10.79 -13.81 -2.02
C ASP A 11 10.69 -12.30 -1.83
N VAL A 12 11.82 -11.63 -1.96
CA VAL A 12 11.89 -10.17 -2.00
C VAL A 12 12.19 -9.77 -3.43
N TYR A 13 11.34 -8.94 -4.00
CA TYR A 13 11.51 -8.45 -5.36
C TYR A 13 12.13 -7.06 -5.32
N VAL A 14 13.27 -6.91 -5.95
CA VAL A 14 13.99 -5.64 -6.03
C VAL A 14 14.18 -5.28 -7.49
N THR A 15 13.72 -4.10 -7.87
CA THR A 15 13.91 -3.56 -9.21
C THR A 15 14.70 -2.26 -9.14
N LEU A 16 15.81 -2.22 -9.84
CA LEU A 16 16.64 -1.03 -9.98
C LEU A 16 16.46 -0.46 -11.38
N SER A 17 16.25 0.84 -11.47
CA SER A 17 16.14 1.53 -12.75
C SER A 17 16.85 2.87 -12.73
N VAL A 18 17.42 3.25 -13.86
CA VAL A 18 18.10 4.53 -14.03
C VAL A 18 17.52 5.21 -15.26
N GLU A 19 17.02 6.42 -15.05
CA GLU A 19 16.53 7.28 -16.11
C GLU A 19 17.12 8.68 -15.93
N LYS A 20 18.08 9.05 -16.77
CA LYS A 20 18.86 10.28 -16.62
C LYS A 20 19.49 10.37 -15.22
N ASP A 21 19.17 11.42 -14.45
CA ASP A 21 19.67 11.62 -13.09
C ASP A 21 18.83 10.91 -12.02
N ARG A 22 17.76 10.24 -12.44
CA ARG A 22 16.84 9.57 -11.51
C ARG A 22 17.24 8.12 -11.36
N GLN A 23 17.72 7.78 -10.18
CA GLN A 23 18.04 6.41 -9.82
C GLN A 23 17.00 5.89 -8.83
N LYS A 24 16.22 4.93 -9.29
CA LYS A 24 15.05 4.43 -8.62
C LYS A 24 15.28 3.01 -8.14
N ILE A 25 14.91 2.75 -6.90
CA ILE A 25 14.77 1.40 -6.36
C ILE A 25 13.32 1.15 -5.97
N GLU A 26 12.82 0.00 -6.33
CA GLU A 26 11.51 -0.49 -5.94
C GLU A 26 11.66 -1.83 -5.25
N VAL A 27 11.14 -1.95 -4.04
CA VAL A 27 11.20 -3.17 -3.23
C VAL A 27 9.79 -3.63 -2.93
N THR A 28 9.51 -4.90 -3.19
CA THR A 28 8.23 -5.53 -2.89
C THR A 28 8.48 -6.77 -2.04
N ILE A 29 7.85 -6.82 -0.88
CA ILE A 29 7.93 -7.95 0.05
C ILE A 29 6.53 -8.50 0.25
N PRO A 30 6.19 -9.67 -0.32
CA PRO A 30 4.95 -10.36 0.00
C PRO A 30 4.99 -10.88 1.43
N ALA A 31 3.93 -10.62 2.18
CA ALA A 31 3.72 -11.16 3.51
C ALA A 31 2.31 -11.78 3.55
N LYS A 32 2.03 -12.67 4.49
CA LYS A 32 0.74 -13.37 4.56
C LYS A 32 -0.45 -12.39 4.50
N GLY A 33 -1.16 -12.39 3.38
CA GLY A 33 -2.32 -11.54 3.16
C GLY A 33 -2.02 -10.05 2.97
N HIS A 34 -0.74 -9.67 2.90
CA HIS A 34 -0.31 -8.29 2.73
C HIS A 34 0.87 -8.20 1.78
N VAL A 35 1.06 -7.03 1.20
CA VAL A 35 2.23 -6.71 0.39
C VAL A 35 2.84 -5.43 0.93
N ILE A 36 4.14 -5.48 1.24
CA ILE A 36 4.89 -4.29 1.62
C ILE A 36 5.67 -3.84 0.39
N ARG A 37 5.47 -2.60 -0.01
CA ARG A 37 6.11 -2.03 -1.19
C ARG A 37 6.62 -0.64 -0.88
N SER A 38 7.82 -0.35 -1.30
CA SER A 38 8.39 0.99 -1.24
C SER A 38 9.18 1.29 -2.50
N GLU A 39 9.13 2.52 -2.92
CA GLU A 39 9.84 3.06 -4.05
C GLU A 39 10.57 4.32 -3.61
N GLN A 40 11.86 4.41 -3.88
CA GLN A 40 12.66 5.58 -3.58
C GLN A 40 13.47 6.01 -4.79
N VAL A 41 13.53 7.30 -5.01
CA VAL A 41 14.23 7.92 -6.13
C VAL A 41 15.20 8.96 -5.60
N SER A 42 16.42 8.93 -6.09
CA SER A 42 17.44 9.94 -5.84
C SER A 42 18.37 10.08 -7.02
N ASN A 43 19.36 10.93 -6.93
CA ASN A 43 20.40 11.05 -7.96
C ASN A 43 21.55 10.05 -7.76
N ASP A 44 21.51 9.25 -6.71
CA ASP A 44 22.52 8.24 -6.36
C ASP A 44 21.82 6.97 -5.91
N MET A 45 22.11 5.84 -6.56
CA MET A 45 21.46 4.56 -6.23
C MET A 45 21.74 4.11 -4.78
N TYR A 46 22.92 4.39 -4.25
CA TYR A 46 23.24 4.04 -2.86
C TYR A 46 22.36 4.81 -1.88
N VAL A 47 22.08 6.07 -2.16
CA VAL A 47 21.15 6.87 -1.37
C VAL A 47 19.72 6.32 -1.49
N SER A 48 19.30 5.93 -2.68
CA SER A 48 17.98 5.30 -2.87
C SER A 48 17.84 3.98 -2.12
N ILE A 49 18.90 3.17 -2.09
CA ILE A 49 18.94 1.91 -1.33
C ILE A 49 18.82 2.19 0.18
N ASP A 50 19.56 3.14 0.70
CA ASP A 50 19.49 3.51 2.12
C ASP A 50 18.11 4.02 2.51
N LEU A 51 17.51 4.85 1.67
CA LEU A 51 16.16 5.39 1.90
C LEU A 51 15.10 4.29 1.88
N VAL A 52 15.17 3.37 0.94
CA VAL A 52 14.19 2.28 0.86
C VAL A 52 14.34 1.30 2.01
N GLU A 53 15.55 1.02 2.45
CA GLU A 53 15.82 0.18 3.61
C GLU A 53 15.17 0.76 4.87
N GLU A 54 15.36 2.05 5.11
CA GLU A 54 14.77 2.75 6.25
C GLU A 54 13.25 2.72 6.24
N VAL A 55 12.64 2.97 5.09
CA VAL A 55 11.17 2.95 4.93
C VAL A 55 10.63 1.54 5.11
N ILE A 56 11.24 0.54 4.49
CA ILE A 56 10.83 -0.87 4.61
C ILE A 56 10.93 -1.35 6.05
N GLU A 57 12.02 -1.03 6.74
CA GLU A 57 12.21 -1.40 8.14
C GLU A 57 11.10 -0.80 9.02
N ARG A 58 10.74 0.45 8.80
CA ARG A 58 9.65 1.13 9.50
C ARG A 58 8.30 0.46 9.23
N GLN A 59 8.02 0.13 7.98
CA GLN A 59 6.79 -0.56 7.59
C GLN A 59 6.70 -1.96 8.21
N LEU A 60 7.80 -2.70 8.23
CA LEU A 60 7.86 -4.02 8.86
C LEU A 60 7.60 -3.96 10.36
N ARG A 61 8.13 -2.97 11.06
CA ARG A 61 7.85 -2.77 12.49
C ARG A 61 6.37 -2.45 12.73
N LYS A 62 5.79 -1.56 11.96
CA LYS A 62 4.36 -1.23 12.05
C LYS A 62 3.49 -2.44 11.78
N TYR A 63 3.81 -3.21 10.77
CA TYR A 63 3.09 -4.43 10.41
C TYR A 63 3.15 -5.47 11.52
N ARG A 64 4.32 -5.70 12.08
CA ARG A 64 4.52 -6.64 13.21
C ARG A 64 3.70 -6.22 14.42
N THR A 65 3.71 -4.94 14.77
CA THR A 65 2.93 -4.39 15.89
C THR A 65 1.44 -4.57 15.68
N LYS A 66 0.93 -4.27 14.49
CA LYS A 66 -0.49 -4.42 14.14
C LYS A 66 -0.95 -5.86 14.18
N ILE A 67 -0.16 -6.80 13.71
CA ILE A 67 -0.48 -8.23 13.77
C ILE A 67 -0.48 -8.73 15.22
N SER A 68 0.49 -8.33 16.00
CA SER A 68 0.55 -8.69 17.42
C SER A 68 -0.66 -8.17 18.16
N ALA A 69 -1.07 -6.94 17.93
CA ALA A 69 -2.26 -6.35 18.52
C ALA A 69 -3.54 -7.10 18.10
N LYS A 70 -3.64 -7.55 16.86
CA LYS A 70 -4.78 -8.34 16.38
C LYS A 70 -4.86 -9.73 17.00
N LYS A 71 -3.72 -10.35 17.24
CA LYS A 71 -3.65 -11.69 17.83
C LYS A 71 -3.96 -11.70 19.32
N TYR A 72 -3.75 -10.61 20.00
CA TYR A 72 -3.81 -10.50 21.44
C TYR A 72 -4.84 -9.49 21.96
N ALA A 73 -5.75 -9.05 21.11
CA ALA A 73 -6.90 -8.31 21.59
C ALA A 73 -7.97 -9.28 22.03
N PRO A 74 -8.20 -9.48 23.27
CA PRO A 74 -8.64 -8.52 24.26
C PRO A 74 -7.65 -8.39 25.39
N ALA A 75 -6.98 -7.34 25.35
CA ALA A 75 -6.46 -6.76 26.35
C ALA A 75 -6.66 -6.96 27.76
N ILE A 76 -5.88 -7.73 28.24
CA ILE A 76 -5.58 -7.74 29.62
C ILE A 76 -4.15 -7.24 29.84
N PHE A 77 -3.62 -6.62 28.85
CA PHE A 77 -2.33 -6.00 29.00
C PHE A 77 -2.49 -4.51 28.98
N GLN A 78 -3.16 -4.13 29.99
CA GLN A 78 -2.76 -2.92 30.65
C GLN A 78 -1.32 -3.07 31.00
N ASP A 79 -0.60 -2.06 30.73
CA ASP A 79 0.62 -1.75 31.38
C ASP A 79 1.82 -2.47 30.89
N ASP A 80 2.75 -1.69 30.80
CA ASP A 80 4.15 -2.00 30.83
C ASP A 80 4.64 -2.47 29.52
N PHE A 81 5.31 -1.69 28.92
CA PHE A 81 6.09 -1.81 27.75
C PHE A 81 5.51 -1.23 26.51
N VAL A 82 4.98 -0.08 26.66
CA VAL A 82 5.15 0.83 25.56
C VAL A 82 6.22 1.81 25.97
N GLU A 83 7.42 1.40 25.82
CA GLU A 83 8.36 2.36 25.31
C GLU A 83 7.93 2.61 23.90
N ALA A 84 6.94 3.44 23.79
CA ALA A 84 6.52 4.00 22.54
C ALA A 84 7.58 5.00 22.15
N ASP A 85 8.60 4.51 21.50
CA ASP A 85 9.31 5.32 20.55
C ASP A 85 8.27 5.71 19.50
N ASP A 86 7.72 6.91 19.62
CA ASP A 86 7.09 7.69 18.57
C ASP A 86 6.32 6.92 17.47
N ALA A 87 5.90 5.71 17.73
CA ALA A 87 4.81 5.14 17.04
C ALA A 87 3.59 5.84 17.59
N GLU A 88 3.17 6.88 16.94
CA GLU A 88 1.79 7.26 16.97
C GLU A 88 1.05 5.96 16.77
N ASP A 89 0.39 5.47 17.81
CA ASP A 89 -0.53 4.36 17.71
C ASP A 89 -1.65 4.81 16.78
N GLU A 90 -1.35 4.75 15.50
CA GLU A 90 -2.37 4.88 14.48
C GLU A 90 -3.20 3.61 14.50
N GLU A 91 -4.06 3.52 15.49
CA GLU A 91 -5.11 2.54 15.50
C GLU A 91 -5.92 2.69 14.21
N ILE A 92 -6.03 1.62 13.45
CA ILE A 92 -6.79 1.66 12.21
C ILE A 92 -8.26 1.77 12.54
N LYS A 93 -8.82 2.96 12.34
CA LYS A 93 -10.24 3.22 12.55
C LYS A 93 -10.92 3.52 11.24
N ILE A 94 -11.95 2.74 10.93
CA ILE A 94 -12.85 3.05 9.82
C ILE A 94 -13.89 4.04 10.35
N VAL A 95 -13.70 5.31 10.07
CA VAL A 95 -14.54 6.39 10.58
C VAL A 95 -15.74 6.70 9.68
N ARG A 96 -15.75 6.17 8.47
CA ARG A 96 -16.85 6.41 7.52
C ARG A 96 -16.99 5.24 6.57
N THR A 97 -18.23 4.80 6.37
CA THR A 97 -18.61 3.83 5.36
C THR A 97 -19.60 4.48 4.40
N LYS A 98 -19.34 4.38 3.12
CA LYS A 98 -20.26 4.85 2.08
C LYS A 98 -20.82 3.66 1.32
N ARG A 99 -22.11 3.70 1.08
CA ARG A 99 -22.83 2.76 0.22
C ARG A 99 -23.51 3.53 -0.89
N PHE A 100 -23.30 3.11 -2.10
CA PHE A 100 -23.89 3.76 -3.27
C PHE A 100 -24.22 2.75 -4.33
N GLY A 101 -25.27 3.05 -5.09
CA GLY A 101 -25.61 2.25 -6.27
C GLY A 101 -24.63 2.56 -7.40
N MET A 102 -24.18 1.52 -8.08
CA MET A 102 -23.30 1.65 -9.23
C MET A 102 -24.09 1.41 -10.52
N LYS A 103 -24.16 2.44 -11.35
CA LYS A 103 -24.63 2.29 -12.73
C LYS A 103 -23.42 1.97 -13.61
N PRO A 104 -23.57 1.05 -14.58
CA PRO A 104 -22.47 0.79 -15.51
C PRO A 104 -22.05 2.06 -16.24
N MET A 105 -20.75 2.28 -16.34
CA MET A 105 -20.17 3.39 -17.09
C MET A 105 -18.84 2.97 -17.72
N TYR A 106 -18.40 3.70 -18.70
CA TYR A 106 -17.10 3.47 -19.32
C TYR A 106 -15.97 4.06 -18.47
N PRO A 107 -14.74 3.54 -18.58
CA PRO A 107 -13.60 4.06 -17.79
C PRO A 107 -13.37 5.56 -17.95
N GLU A 108 -13.55 6.10 -19.13
CA GLU A 108 -13.41 7.53 -19.41
C GLU A 108 -14.42 8.36 -18.61
N ASP A 109 -15.66 7.92 -18.56
CA ASP A 109 -16.72 8.56 -17.77
C ASP A 109 -16.43 8.47 -16.27
N ALA A 110 -15.87 7.36 -15.83
CA ALA A 110 -15.44 7.19 -14.45
C ALA A 110 -14.32 8.17 -14.08
N CYS A 111 -13.38 8.40 -14.97
CA CYS A 111 -12.33 9.42 -14.78
C CYS A 111 -12.93 10.84 -14.67
N ILE A 112 -13.88 11.17 -15.51
CA ILE A 112 -14.58 12.46 -15.45
C ILE A 112 -15.34 12.59 -14.12
N GLN A 113 -16.05 11.56 -13.72
CA GLN A 113 -16.80 11.55 -12.45
C GLN A 113 -15.86 11.69 -11.25
N MET A 114 -14.72 11.04 -11.29
CA MET A 114 -13.67 11.17 -10.27
C MET A 114 -13.20 12.63 -10.15
N GLU A 115 -12.91 13.28 -11.26
CA GLU A 115 -12.47 14.68 -11.29
C GLU A 115 -13.56 15.63 -10.79
N LEU A 116 -14.79 15.44 -11.21
CA LEU A 116 -15.92 16.25 -10.76
C LEU A 116 -16.23 16.10 -9.28
N SER A 117 -15.93 14.94 -8.71
CA SER A 117 -16.12 14.66 -7.28
C SER A 117 -14.93 15.12 -6.42
N GLY A 118 -13.83 15.54 -7.03
CA GLY A 118 -12.63 15.96 -6.33
C GLY A 118 -11.90 14.81 -5.63
N HIS A 119 -12.03 13.60 -6.12
CA HIS A 119 -11.38 12.41 -5.58
C HIS A 119 -10.18 11.98 -6.43
N ASP A 120 -9.27 11.25 -5.82
CA ASP A 120 -8.10 10.71 -6.49
C ASP A 120 -8.30 9.29 -7.03
N PHE A 121 -9.42 8.70 -6.69
CA PHE A 121 -9.87 7.40 -7.20
C PHE A 121 -11.38 7.35 -7.27
N PHE A 122 -11.90 6.43 -8.06
CA PHE A 122 -13.35 6.21 -8.18
C PHE A 122 -13.63 4.74 -8.47
N VAL A 123 -14.53 4.15 -7.69
CA VAL A 123 -14.99 2.77 -7.87
C VAL A 123 -16.24 2.79 -8.73
N PHE A 124 -16.26 2.00 -9.78
CA PHE A 124 -17.36 1.98 -10.73
C PHE A 124 -17.59 0.58 -11.29
N ARG A 125 -18.75 0.39 -11.88
CA ARG A 125 -19.06 -0.80 -12.64
C ARG A 125 -18.75 -0.53 -14.09
N ASN A 126 -17.82 -1.30 -14.67
CA ASN A 126 -17.39 -1.10 -16.04
C ASN A 126 -18.41 -1.69 -17.02
N ALA A 127 -18.93 -0.85 -17.90
CA ALA A 127 -19.91 -1.26 -18.91
C ALA A 127 -19.35 -2.24 -19.95
N GLU A 128 -18.03 -2.31 -20.09
CA GLU A 128 -17.37 -3.23 -21.04
C GLU A 128 -17.37 -4.67 -20.57
N ASN A 129 -17.21 -4.91 -19.26
CA ASN A 129 -17.08 -6.25 -18.69
C ASN A 129 -18.09 -6.56 -17.57
N ASP A 130 -18.92 -5.59 -17.20
CA ASP A 130 -19.91 -5.68 -16.13
C ASP A 130 -19.31 -5.99 -14.75
N GLU A 131 -18.04 -5.70 -14.56
CA GLU A 131 -17.28 -5.93 -13.32
C GLU A 131 -16.99 -4.62 -12.61
N VAL A 132 -16.70 -4.73 -11.31
CA VAL A 132 -16.28 -3.59 -10.51
C VAL A 132 -14.82 -3.29 -10.82
N ASN A 133 -14.55 -2.06 -11.23
CA ASN A 133 -13.22 -1.57 -11.53
C ASN A 133 -12.94 -0.30 -10.72
N VAL A 134 -11.70 0.12 -10.70
CA VAL A 134 -11.25 1.36 -10.04
C VAL A 134 -10.41 2.18 -11.01
N VAL A 135 -10.76 3.44 -11.17
CA VAL A 135 -9.87 4.42 -11.81
C VAL A 135 -9.17 5.24 -10.73
N TYR A 136 -7.96 5.63 -11.00
CA TYR A 136 -7.18 6.46 -10.07
C TYR A 136 -6.31 7.46 -10.82
N LYS A 137 -5.99 8.56 -10.14
CA LYS A 137 -5.11 9.59 -10.67
C LYS A 137 -3.66 9.16 -10.63
N ARG A 138 -2.96 9.44 -11.71
CA ARG A 138 -1.51 9.35 -11.79
C ARG A 138 -0.90 10.74 -12.02
N LYS A 139 0.41 10.83 -11.93
CA LYS A 139 1.13 12.08 -12.19
C LYS A 139 0.99 12.48 -13.67
N GLY A 140 0.91 13.78 -13.92
CA GLY A 140 0.91 14.33 -15.29
C GLY A 140 -0.43 14.21 -16.02
N HIS A 141 -1.54 14.34 -15.32
CA HIS A 141 -2.90 14.25 -15.88
C HIS A 141 -3.19 12.94 -16.60
N THR A 142 -2.62 11.87 -16.10
CA THR A 142 -2.88 10.52 -16.58
C THR A 142 -3.68 9.73 -15.53
N TYR A 143 -4.29 8.64 -15.98
CA TYR A 143 -5.14 7.81 -15.13
C TYR A 143 -4.71 6.35 -15.21
N GLY A 144 -4.96 5.61 -14.15
CA GLY A 144 -4.80 4.16 -14.12
C GLY A 144 -6.14 3.48 -13.98
N LEU A 145 -6.25 2.27 -14.50
CA LEU A 145 -7.41 1.40 -14.36
C LEU A 145 -6.98 0.13 -13.61
N ILE A 146 -7.71 -0.18 -12.57
CA ILE A 146 -7.56 -1.45 -11.83
C ILE A 146 -8.76 -2.33 -12.17
N GLU A 147 -8.46 -3.48 -12.74
CA GLU A 147 -9.42 -4.53 -13.02
C GLU A 147 -9.18 -5.69 -12.06
N PRO A 148 -9.99 -5.84 -11.00
CA PRO A 148 -9.83 -6.95 -10.09
C PRO A 148 -10.14 -8.28 -10.76
N GLU A 149 -9.30 -9.26 -10.55
CA GLU A 149 -9.56 -10.66 -10.98
C GLU A 149 -9.99 -11.48 -9.75
N CYS A 150 -11.06 -12.18 -9.91
CA CYS A 150 -11.57 -13.09 -8.87
C CYS A 150 -11.18 -14.54 -9.12
#